data_ca2bd3c9d7aed93e503f8fea20198ba9
#
_entry.id   ca2bd3c9d7aed93e503f8fea20198ba9
#
_cell.length_a   1.000
_cell.length_b   1.000
_cell.length_c   1.000
_cell.angle_alpha   90.00
_cell.angle_beta   90.00
_cell.angle_gamma   90.00
#
_symmetry.space_group_name_H-M   'P 1'
#
loop_
_entity.id
_entity.type
_entity.pdbx_description
1 polymer ?
#
loop_
_entity_poly.entity_id
_entity_poly.type
_entity_poly.pdbx_seq_one_letter_code
_entity_poly.pdbx_strand_id
1 'polypeptide(L)'
;MAHYTEAYMNTRDIDWFGIVNGRYIHVASCGGILPSELNDESYLRDLQYEVAMLDDIHNETGSQIAISHNDQYLQQRFSTYENRSEAIESYKMSFDSFARKGFWSFDKENINDPDDSHYRLISWPNDNVQPQINSPIRYNKKTDILDFDNPEAIKSVELLHL
;
A
#
# COMPACT_ATOMS: atom_id res chain seq x y z
N MET A 1 -13.71 -15.95 -15.46
CA MET A 1 -13.01 -15.03 -14.56
C MET A 1 -11.50 -15.25 -14.71
N ALA A 2 -10.77 -14.23 -15.11
CA ALA A 2 -9.32 -14.34 -15.29
C ALA A 2 -8.61 -14.10 -13.97
N HIS A 3 -7.68 -14.98 -13.64
CA HIS A 3 -6.81 -14.86 -12.48
C HIS A 3 -5.37 -14.60 -12.94
N TYR A 4 -4.66 -13.82 -12.16
CA TYR A 4 -3.22 -13.70 -12.36
C TYR A 4 -2.53 -14.99 -11.94
N THR A 5 -1.59 -15.45 -12.75
CA THR A 5 -0.74 -16.57 -12.37
C THR A 5 0.29 -16.11 -11.34
N GLU A 6 0.81 -17.04 -10.55
CA GLU A 6 1.88 -16.75 -9.60
C GLU A 6 3.10 -16.14 -10.30
N ALA A 7 3.49 -16.68 -11.45
CA ALA A 7 4.61 -16.14 -12.24
C ALA A 7 4.37 -14.68 -12.67
N TYR A 8 3.13 -14.33 -13.04
CA TYR A 8 2.76 -12.96 -13.38
C TYR A 8 2.87 -12.04 -12.15
N MET A 9 2.30 -12.45 -11.03
CA MET A 9 2.33 -11.67 -9.79
C MET A 9 3.77 -11.44 -9.29
N ASN A 10 4.63 -12.45 -9.38
CA ASN A 10 6.02 -12.37 -8.93
C ASN A 10 6.88 -11.38 -9.74
N THR A 11 6.44 -11.00 -10.94
CA THR A 11 7.18 -10.09 -11.83
C THR A 11 6.55 -8.72 -11.95
N ARG A 12 5.47 -8.45 -11.22
CA ARG A 12 4.70 -7.21 -11.35
C ARG A 12 4.48 -6.54 -10.00
N ASP A 13 4.45 -5.23 -10.04
CA ASP A 13 3.93 -4.43 -8.93
C ASP A 13 2.45 -4.17 -9.20
N ILE A 14 1.60 -4.78 -8.39
CA ILE A 14 0.15 -4.71 -8.55
C ILE A 14 -0.42 -3.97 -7.35
N ASP A 15 -1.05 -2.83 -7.60
CA ASP A 15 -1.77 -2.10 -6.58
C ASP A 15 -3.08 -2.81 -6.23
N TRP A 16 -3.29 -3.07 -4.96
CA TRP A 16 -4.55 -3.60 -4.48
C TRP A 16 -5.09 -2.80 -3.29
N PHE A 17 -6.36 -2.97 -3.00
CA PHE A 17 -7.10 -2.15 -2.04
C PHE A 17 -7.97 -3.01 -1.16
N GLY A 18 -8.14 -2.55 0.08
CA GLY A 18 -8.95 -3.25 1.05
C GLY A 18 -9.43 -2.34 2.17
N ILE A 19 -10.09 -2.95 3.14
CA ILE A 19 -10.49 -2.31 4.39
C ILE A 19 -9.94 -3.16 5.53
N VAL A 20 -9.27 -2.53 6.48
CA VAL A 20 -8.83 -3.17 7.72
C VAL A 20 -9.28 -2.28 8.88
N ASN A 21 -9.98 -2.87 9.84
CA ASN A 21 -10.52 -2.15 11.00
C ASN A 21 -11.30 -0.88 10.61
N GLY A 22 -12.05 -0.95 9.50
CA GLY A 22 -12.82 0.18 8.99
C GLY A 22 -12.02 1.26 8.26
N ARG A 23 -10.71 1.07 8.06
CA ARG A 23 -9.84 2.01 7.33
C ARG A 23 -9.53 1.47 5.94
N TYR A 24 -9.63 2.32 4.93
CA TYR A 24 -9.26 1.98 3.57
C TYR A 24 -7.74 1.90 3.45
N ILE A 25 -7.25 0.81 2.87
CA ILE A 25 -5.82 0.59 2.64
C ILE A 25 -5.53 0.46 1.15
N HIS A 26 -4.36 0.92 0.75
CA HIS A 26 -3.70 0.64 -0.51
C HIS A 26 -2.45 -0.17 -0.23
N VAL A 27 -2.18 -1.16 -1.06
CA VAL A 27 -0.97 -1.99 -0.93
C VAL A 27 -0.33 -2.16 -2.29
N ALA A 28 0.97 -1.86 -2.36
CA ALA A 28 1.81 -2.18 -3.51
C ALA A 28 2.38 -3.59 -3.34
N SER A 29 2.06 -4.51 -4.24
CA SER A 29 2.47 -5.91 -4.12
C SER A 29 3.96 -6.14 -4.32
N CYS A 30 4.59 -5.30 -5.12
CA CYS A 30 6.03 -5.31 -5.42
C CYS A 30 6.59 -6.71 -5.69
N GLY A 31 5.96 -7.46 -6.59
CA GLY A 31 6.34 -8.83 -6.95
C GLY A 31 5.83 -9.89 -5.98
N GLY A 32 4.95 -9.55 -5.05
CA GLY A 32 4.31 -10.49 -4.15
C GLY A 32 2.97 -11.02 -4.67
N ILE A 33 2.51 -12.12 -4.09
CA ILE A 33 1.19 -12.67 -4.40
C ILE A 33 0.09 -11.77 -3.82
N LEU A 34 -1.06 -11.81 -4.45
CA LEU A 34 -2.26 -11.12 -3.99
C LEU A 34 -3.03 -11.99 -2.97
N PRO A 35 -3.78 -11.36 -2.04
CA PRO A 35 -4.82 -12.08 -1.31
C PRO A 35 -5.73 -12.84 -2.28
N SER A 36 -6.10 -14.07 -1.95
CA SER A 36 -6.84 -14.94 -2.87
C SER A 36 -8.19 -14.35 -3.31
N GLU A 37 -8.86 -13.61 -2.43
CA GLU A 37 -10.13 -12.95 -2.71
C GLU A 37 -10.01 -11.80 -3.73
N LEU A 38 -8.80 -11.29 -3.95
CA LEU A 38 -8.51 -10.19 -4.86
C LEU A 38 -7.93 -10.65 -6.21
N ASN A 39 -7.60 -11.92 -6.35
CA ASN A 39 -7.02 -12.43 -7.59
C ASN A 39 -8.09 -12.64 -8.66
N ASP A 40 -8.65 -11.53 -9.12
CA ASP A 40 -9.64 -11.41 -10.18
C ASP A 40 -9.24 -10.18 -11.00
N GLU A 41 -8.70 -10.42 -12.18
CA GLU A 41 -8.13 -9.38 -13.02
C GLU A 41 -9.12 -8.25 -13.35
N SER A 42 -10.36 -8.62 -13.70
CA SER A 42 -11.39 -7.65 -14.04
C SER A 42 -11.78 -6.78 -12.85
N TYR A 43 -12.04 -7.43 -11.72
CA TYR A 43 -12.36 -6.73 -10.48
C TYR A 43 -11.28 -5.74 -10.07
N LEU A 44 -10.03 -6.19 -10.08
CA LEU A 44 -8.92 -5.38 -9.63
C LEU A 44 -8.65 -4.20 -10.58
N ARG A 45 -8.75 -4.44 -11.88
CA ARG A 45 -8.60 -3.39 -12.90
C ARG A 45 -9.67 -2.30 -12.75
N ASP A 46 -10.92 -2.69 -12.56
CA ASP A 46 -12.03 -1.76 -12.38
C ASP A 46 -11.84 -0.92 -11.12
N LEU A 47 -11.39 -1.54 -10.04
CA LEU A 47 -11.12 -0.83 -8.78
C LEU A 47 -9.91 0.11 -8.90
N GLN A 48 -8.84 -0.32 -9.55
CA GLN A 48 -7.67 0.53 -9.83
C GLN A 48 -8.07 1.75 -10.65
N TYR A 49 -8.92 1.58 -11.66
CA TYR A 49 -9.43 2.68 -12.47
C TYR A 49 -10.28 3.65 -11.64
N GLU A 50 -11.19 3.13 -10.83
CA GLU A 50 -12.02 3.95 -9.94
C GLU A 50 -11.17 4.78 -8.97
N VAL A 51 -10.17 4.16 -8.34
CA VAL A 51 -9.24 4.87 -7.45
C VAL A 51 -8.44 5.94 -8.19
N ALA A 52 -7.97 5.65 -9.40
CA ALA A 52 -7.22 6.62 -10.21
C ALA A 52 -8.04 7.87 -10.54
N MET A 53 -9.37 7.73 -10.62
CA MET A 53 -10.29 8.83 -10.93
C MET A 53 -10.77 9.61 -9.70
N LEU A 54 -10.42 9.19 -8.49
CA LEU A 54 -10.77 9.93 -7.28
C LEU A 54 -9.99 11.23 -7.17
N ASP A 55 -10.66 12.26 -6.71
CA ASP A 55 -10.02 13.52 -6.33
C ASP A 55 -9.30 13.38 -4.98
N ASP A 56 -8.29 14.21 -4.77
CA ASP A 56 -7.65 14.35 -3.47
C ASP A 56 -8.64 14.97 -2.48
N ILE A 57 -8.75 14.37 -1.29
CA ILE A 57 -9.59 14.88 -0.19
C ILE A 57 -8.75 15.37 1.00
N HIS A 58 -7.45 15.06 0.99
CA HIS A 58 -6.50 15.48 2.01
C HIS A 58 -5.40 16.33 1.38
N ASN A 59 -5.10 17.47 1.99
CA ASN A 59 -4.00 18.33 1.56
C ASN A 59 -2.68 17.93 2.23
N GLU A 60 -2.76 17.40 3.44
CA GLU A 60 -1.61 16.98 4.24
C GLU A 60 -1.72 15.52 4.62
N THR A 61 -0.61 14.81 4.55
CA THR A 61 -0.51 13.40 4.89
C THR A 61 0.65 13.16 5.85
N GLY A 62 0.51 12.16 6.71
CA GLY A 62 1.62 11.63 7.48
C GLY A 62 2.47 10.69 6.62
N SER A 63 3.72 10.49 6.99
CA SER A 63 4.62 9.62 6.24
C SER A 63 5.72 9.08 7.13
N GLN A 64 5.93 7.76 7.09
CA GLN A 64 7.08 7.14 7.74
C GLN A 64 8.41 7.60 7.12
N ILE A 65 8.41 7.92 5.84
CA ILE A 65 9.61 8.43 5.16
C ILE A 65 10.03 9.78 5.75
N ALA A 66 9.08 10.66 6.01
CA ALA A 66 9.39 11.95 6.64
C ALA A 66 9.96 11.79 8.05
N ILE A 67 9.53 10.76 8.78
CA ILE A 67 9.97 10.46 10.14
C ILE A 67 11.30 9.69 10.13
N SER A 68 11.47 8.76 9.20
CA SER A 68 12.55 7.77 9.16
C SER A 68 13.39 7.85 7.89
N HIS A 69 13.75 9.07 7.46
CA HIS A 69 14.52 9.28 6.21
C HIS A 69 15.85 8.50 6.18
N ASN A 70 16.44 8.23 7.34
CA ASN A 70 17.64 7.43 7.49
C ASN A 70 17.37 5.97 7.85
N ASP A 71 16.13 5.53 7.76
CA ASP A 71 15.76 4.14 8.03
C ASP A 71 16.55 3.18 7.14
N GLN A 72 17.03 2.09 7.73
CA GLN A 72 17.84 1.09 7.03
C GLN A 72 17.12 0.50 5.81
N TYR A 73 15.82 0.33 5.89
CA TYR A 73 14.99 -0.14 4.78
C TYR A 73 15.12 0.76 3.55
N LEU A 74 14.97 2.08 3.73
CA LEU A 74 15.08 3.05 2.63
C LEU A 74 16.50 3.12 2.09
N GLN A 75 17.50 3.06 2.95
CA GLN A 75 18.89 3.07 2.55
C GLN A 75 19.27 1.85 1.71
N GLN A 76 18.77 0.68 2.06
CA GLN A 76 18.97 -0.54 1.29
C GLN A 76 18.19 -0.52 -0.03
N ARG A 77 16.93 -0.10 -0.01
CA ARG A 77 16.07 -0.07 -1.19
C ARG A 77 16.65 0.82 -2.29
N PHE A 78 17.23 1.94 -1.92
CA PHE A 78 17.80 2.92 -2.87
C PHE A 78 19.32 2.95 -2.88
N SER A 79 19.98 1.90 -2.42
CA SER A 79 21.43 1.82 -2.29
C SER A 79 22.20 2.00 -3.60
N THR A 80 21.61 1.61 -4.74
CA THR A 80 22.22 1.70 -6.06
C THR A 80 21.93 3.00 -6.80
N TYR A 81 21.09 3.88 -6.25
CA TYR A 81 20.69 5.13 -6.89
C TYR A 81 21.75 6.21 -6.67
N GLU A 82 22.16 6.90 -7.73
CA GLU A 82 23.11 8.02 -7.65
C GLU A 82 22.55 9.16 -6.80
N ASN A 83 21.28 9.53 -7.04
CA ASN A 83 20.60 10.57 -6.27
C ASN A 83 19.54 9.92 -5.35
N ARG A 84 20.04 9.39 -4.23
CA ARG A 84 19.23 8.63 -3.27
C ARG A 84 18.12 9.47 -2.66
N SER A 85 18.41 10.70 -2.25
CA SER A 85 17.40 11.57 -1.62
C SER A 85 16.24 11.88 -2.57
N GLU A 86 16.55 12.14 -3.83
CA GLU A 86 15.53 12.42 -4.86
C GLU A 86 14.70 11.18 -5.17
N ALA A 87 15.33 10.00 -5.22
CA ALA A 87 14.64 8.72 -5.39
C ALA A 87 13.67 8.42 -4.23
N ILE A 88 14.09 8.70 -3.00
CA ILE A 88 13.26 8.53 -1.80
C ILE A 88 12.06 9.49 -1.84
N GLU A 89 12.26 10.74 -2.21
CA GLU A 89 11.16 11.70 -2.34
C GLU A 89 10.15 11.30 -3.42
N SER A 90 10.61 10.83 -4.58
CA SER A 90 9.74 10.33 -5.64
C SER A 90 8.95 9.08 -5.19
N TYR A 91 9.59 8.20 -4.48
CA TYR A 91 8.97 7.02 -3.88
C TYR A 91 7.87 7.42 -2.90
N LYS A 92 8.14 8.36 -2.00
CA LYS A 92 7.16 8.91 -1.07
C LYS A 92 5.95 9.49 -1.80
N MET A 93 6.17 10.28 -2.85
CA MET A 93 5.09 10.94 -3.59
C MET A 93 4.10 9.95 -4.19
N SER A 94 4.55 8.79 -4.65
CA SER A 94 3.65 7.77 -5.20
C SER A 94 2.70 7.20 -4.14
N PHE A 95 3.17 7.01 -2.91
CA PHE A 95 2.33 6.56 -1.78
C PHE A 95 1.47 7.69 -1.22
N ASP A 96 1.99 8.91 -1.16
CA ASP A 96 1.21 10.09 -0.77
C ASP A 96 0.01 10.33 -1.68
N SER A 97 0.11 10.00 -2.96
CA SER A 97 -1.01 10.14 -3.89
C SER A 97 -2.23 9.33 -3.45
N PHE A 98 -2.02 8.14 -2.92
CA PHE A 98 -3.09 7.33 -2.35
C PHE A 98 -3.56 7.85 -0.99
N ALA A 99 -2.64 8.30 -0.14
CA ALA A 99 -2.98 8.87 1.16
C ALA A 99 -3.83 10.14 1.02
N ARG A 100 -3.58 10.98 0.03
CA ARG A 100 -4.40 12.16 -0.28
C ARG A 100 -5.82 11.81 -0.68
N LYS A 101 -6.04 10.61 -1.20
CA LYS A 101 -7.36 10.07 -1.56
C LYS A 101 -8.04 9.34 -0.40
N GLY A 102 -7.40 9.24 0.75
CA GLY A 102 -7.94 8.64 1.97
C GLY A 102 -7.49 7.22 2.26
N PHE A 103 -6.48 6.71 1.56
CA PHE A 103 -5.96 5.36 1.78
C PHE A 103 -4.73 5.36 2.69
N TRP A 104 -4.67 4.40 3.60
CA TRP A 104 -3.45 4.05 4.32
C TRP A 104 -2.59 3.20 3.38
N SER A 105 -1.43 3.70 3.00
CA SER A 105 -0.67 3.19 1.87
C SER A 105 0.55 2.40 2.33
N PHE A 106 0.59 1.13 1.94
CA PHE A 106 1.60 0.15 2.34
C PHE A 106 2.43 -0.30 1.15
N ASP A 107 3.69 -0.61 1.40
CA ASP A 107 4.57 -1.27 0.46
C ASP A 107 5.14 -2.56 1.05
N LYS A 108 5.51 -3.49 0.20
CA LYS A 108 6.09 -4.76 0.61
C LYS A 108 7.39 -4.56 1.38
N GLU A 109 7.54 -5.25 2.50
CA GLU A 109 8.73 -5.14 3.36
C GLU A 109 9.99 -5.66 2.68
N ASN A 110 9.92 -6.84 2.09
CA ASN A 110 11.04 -7.47 1.42
C ASN A 110 10.76 -7.71 -0.06
N ILE A 111 11.22 -6.79 -0.90
CA ILE A 111 10.98 -6.82 -2.36
C ILE A 111 11.70 -7.97 -3.06
N ASN A 112 12.69 -8.61 -2.43
CA ASN A 112 13.47 -9.71 -3.01
C ASN A 112 12.90 -11.08 -2.67
N ASP A 113 11.88 -11.14 -1.81
CA ASP A 113 11.22 -12.38 -1.41
C ASP A 113 9.75 -12.37 -1.86
N PRO A 114 9.39 -13.10 -2.92
CA PRO A 114 8.01 -13.14 -3.41
C PRO A 114 7.04 -13.77 -2.41
N ASP A 115 7.52 -14.58 -1.46
CA ASP A 115 6.70 -15.22 -0.44
C ASP A 115 6.51 -14.36 0.82
N ASP A 116 7.19 -13.22 0.92
CA ASP A 116 7.01 -12.30 2.05
C ASP A 116 5.60 -11.70 2.05
N SER A 117 4.90 -11.86 3.15
CA SER A 117 3.53 -11.38 3.36
C SER A 117 3.46 -10.15 4.27
N HIS A 118 4.60 -9.56 4.59
CA HIS A 118 4.71 -8.39 5.44
C HIS A 118 4.82 -7.12 4.62
N TYR A 119 4.16 -6.08 5.10
CA TYR A 119 4.10 -4.78 4.44
C TYR A 119 4.39 -3.67 5.43
N ARG A 120 4.97 -2.60 4.93
CA ARG A 120 5.35 -1.43 5.71
C ARG A 120 4.43 -0.26 5.36
N LEU A 121 3.90 0.41 6.37
CA LEU A 121 3.15 1.65 6.18
C LEU A 121 4.11 2.74 5.70
N ILE A 122 3.79 3.36 4.56
CA ILE A 122 4.59 4.42 3.96
C ILE A 122 3.95 5.79 4.17
N SER A 123 2.65 5.90 3.90
CA SER A 123 1.94 7.17 3.99
C SER A 123 0.49 6.95 4.44
N TRP A 124 -0.10 7.94 5.11
CA TRP A 124 -1.47 7.86 5.63
C TRP A 124 -2.18 9.21 5.62
N PRO A 125 -3.53 9.22 5.55
CA PRO A 125 -4.31 10.45 5.70
C PRO A 125 -4.27 10.95 7.16
N ASN A 126 -4.22 12.28 7.37
CA ASN A 126 -4.15 12.86 8.70
C ASN A 126 -5.50 12.93 9.43
N ASP A 127 -6.59 12.71 8.73
CA ASP A 127 -7.92 12.68 9.31
C ASP A 127 -8.69 11.41 8.91
N ASN A 128 -9.94 11.29 9.37
CA ASN A 128 -10.75 10.09 9.16
C ASN A 128 -11.70 10.18 7.96
N VAL A 129 -11.52 11.16 7.08
CA VAL A 129 -12.32 11.24 5.86
C VAL A 129 -11.90 10.10 4.92
N GLN A 130 -12.86 9.29 4.53
CA GLN A 130 -12.62 8.08 3.74
C GLN A 130 -12.91 8.32 2.26
N PRO A 131 -12.26 7.57 1.35
CA PRO A 131 -12.56 7.64 -0.07
C PRO A 131 -13.98 7.14 -0.35
N GLN A 132 -14.63 7.75 -1.34
CA GLN A 132 -15.95 7.30 -1.79
C GLN A 132 -15.78 6.31 -2.93
N ILE A 133 -15.82 5.02 -2.59
CA ILE A 133 -15.68 3.91 -3.52
C ILE A 133 -17.05 3.29 -3.78
N ASN A 134 -17.43 3.15 -5.05
CA ASN A 134 -18.68 2.53 -5.46
C ASN A 134 -18.54 1.02 -5.65
N SER A 135 -17.36 0.55 -6.07
CA SER A 135 -17.08 -0.87 -6.21
C SER A 135 -17.09 -1.58 -4.86
N PRO A 136 -17.57 -2.82 -4.77
CA PRO A 136 -17.49 -3.59 -3.54
C PRO A 136 -16.02 -3.85 -3.17
N ILE A 137 -15.70 -3.73 -1.89
CA ILE A 137 -14.37 -4.04 -1.38
C ILE A 137 -14.38 -5.46 -0.83
N ARG A 138 -13.72 -6.37 -1.54
CA ARG A 138 -13.69 -7.80 -1.20
C ARG A 138 -12.77 -8.12 -0.03
N TYR A 139 -11.64 -7.41 0.08
CA TYR A 139 -10.72 -7.57 1.20
C TYR A 139 -11.19 -6.63 2.33
N ASN A 140 -11.84 -7.21 3.33
CA ASN A 140 -12.37 -6.47 4.48
C ASN A 140 -12.09 -7.29 5.74
N LYS A 141 -11.09 -6.86 6.52
CA LYS A 141 -10.55 -7.62 7.64
C LYS A 141 -10.61 -6.83 8.95
N LYS A 142 -10.59 -7.57 10.05
CA LYS A 142 -10.39 -7.03 11.40
C LYS A 142 -9.20 -7.72 12.04
N THR A 143 -8.38 -6.94 12.72
CA THR A 143 -7.18 -7.46 13.40
C THR A 143 -6.79 -6.57 14.56
N ASP A 144 -6.22 -7.16 15.60
CA ASP A 144 -5.68 -6.44 16.76
C ASP A 144 -4.23 -5.97 16.56
N ILE A 145 -3.58 -6.42 15.46
CA ILE A 145 -2.17 -6.08 15.20
C ILE A 145 -1.96 -4.71 14.57
N LEU A 146 -3.04 -4.05 14.10
CA LEU A 146 -2.97 -2.72 13.48
C LEU A 146 -3.72 -1.70 14.35
N ASP A 147 -2.97 -0.75 14.88
CA ASP A 147 -3.50 0.41 15.59
C ASP A 147 -3.35 1.66 14.73
N PHE A 148 -4.40 2.03 14.01
CA PHE A 148 -4.41 3.21 13.15
C PHE A 148 -4.43 4.53 13.94
N ASP A 149 -4.69 4.50 15.23
CA ASP A 149 -4.62 5.69 16.08
C ASP A 149 -3.18 6.07 16.42
N ASN A 150 -2.23 5.17 16.18
CA ASN A 150 -0.81 5.40 16.37
C ASN A 150 -0.01 5.02 15.11
N PRO A 151 -0.15 5.77 14.01
CA PRO A 151 0.44 5.41 12.71
C PRO A 151 1.96 5.31 12.74
N GLU A 152 2.63 6.10 13.56
CA GLU A 152 4.09 6.09 13.67
C GLU A 152 4.65 4.78 14.25
N ALA A 153 3.83 4.04 14.98
CA ALA A 153 4.18 2.73 15.51
C ALA A 153 3.93 1.59 14.53
N ILE A 154 3.17 1.82 13.45
CA ILE A 154 2.91 0.82 12.42
C ILE A 154 4.15 0.70 11.51
N LYS A 155 4.90 -0.38 11.65
CA LYS A 155 6.09 -0.63 10.83
C LYS A 155 5.85 -1.75 9.84
N SER A 156 6.08 -2.97 10.25
CA SER A 156 5.91 -4.16 9.41
C SER A 156 4.73 -4.98 9.90
N VAL A 157 3.77 -5.24 9.01
CA VAL A 157 2.55 -5.96 9.35
C VAL A 157 2.26 -7.04 8.31
N GLU A 158 1.74 -8.16 8.79
CA GLU A 158 1.25 -9.23 7.93
C GLU A 158 -0.14 -8.84 7.39
N LEU A 159 -0.33 -8.86 6.07
CA LEU A 159 -1.61 -8.49 5.45
C LEU A 159 -2.24 -9.58 4.59
N LEU A 160 -1.48 -10.62 4.17
CA LEU A 160 -2.03 -11.62 3.26
C LEU A 160 -2.90 -12.67 3.95
N HIS A 161 -2.67 -12.95 5.22
CA HIS A 161 -3.29 -14.05 5.95
C HIS A 161 -4.12 -13.60 7.18
N LEU A 162 -4.62 -12.38 7.13
CA LEU A 162 -5.50 -11.86 8.18
C LEU A 162 -6.84 -12.60 8.28
#